data_8861f2848e77ecd079ed516da23b9d64
#
_entry.id   8861f2848e77ecd079ed516da23b9d64
#
_cell.length_a   1.000
_cell.length_b   1.000
_cell.length_c   1.000
_cell.angle_alpha   90.00
_cell.angle_beta   90.00
_cell.angle_gamma   90.00
#
_symmetry.space_group_name_H-M   'P 1'
#
loop_
_entity.id
_entity.type
_entity.pdbx_description
1 polymer ?
#
loop_
_entity_poly.entity_id
_entity_poly.type
_entity_poly.pdbx_seq_one_letter_code
_entity_poly.pdbx_strand_id
1 'polypeptide(L)'
;MCIRDSTKYRKQQKGKNRGIAHRGSTIAFGSFGLKTMENAFITNRQIESARIAMTRHMQRQGKVWIRIFPDKPITSKPLEVRMGKGKGNLDHYVARIRAGRIMFELDGVPQKLAYEALRLAAQKLPVATKTITRPDYAE
;
A
#
# COMPACT_ATOMS: atom_id res chain seq x y z
N MET A 1 -3.61 -13.23 4.18
CA MET A 1 -3.61 -12.76 5.56
C MET A 1 -4.96 -12.17 5.89
N CYS A 2 -5.68 -12.78 6.80
CA CYS A 2 -6.95 -12.27 7.27
C CYS A 2 -6.77 -11.72 8.68
N ILE A 3 -6.78 -10.41 8.83
CA ILE A 3 -6.67 -9.76 10.13
C ILE A 3 -8.05 -9.59 10.75
N ARG A 4 -9.08 -9.58 9.91
CA ARG A 4 -10.45 -9.42 10.35
C ARG A 4 -11.33 -10.45 9.68
N ASP A 5 -11.80 -11.42 10.46
CA ASP A 5 -12.65 -12.50 9.97
C ASP A 5 -14.06 -12.02 9.66
N SER A 6 -14.51 -10.95 10.29
CA SER A 6 -15.83 -10.38 10.06
C SER A 6 -15.74 -8.86 9.87
N THR A 7 -16.67 -8.32 9.10
CA THR A 7 -16.79 -6.88 8.91
C THR A 7 -18.11 -6.39 9.49
N LYS A 8 -18.08 -5.23 10.14
CA LYS A 8 -19.27 -4.60 10.69
C LYS A 8 -20.21 -4.11 9.59
N TYR A 9 -19.64 -3.54 8.53
CA TYR A 9 -20.37 -3.05 7.36
C TYR A 9 -19.71 -3.58 6.10
N ARG A 10 -20.53 -4.07 5.16
CA ARG A 10 -20.05 -4.56 3.87
C ARG A 10 -19.67 -3.46 2.91
N LYS A 11 -20.33 -2.32 3.02
CA LYS A 11 -20.19 -1.21 2.08
C LYS A 11 -19.96 0.09 2.83
N GLN A 12 -19.19 0.99 2.23
CA GLN A 12 -18.89 2.31 2.79
C GLN A 12 -19.03 3.36 1.70
N GLN A 13 -19.26 4.60 2.11
CA GLN A 13 -19.22 5.71 1.17
C GLN A 13 -17.79 5.94 0.71
N LYS A 14 -17.61 6.28 -0.57
CA LYS A 14 -16.30 6.51 -1.15
C LYS A 14 -15.55 7.65 -0.44
N GLY A 15 -16.24 8.76 -0.17
CA GLY A 15 -15.65 9.90 0.49
C GLY A 15 -14.60 10.61 -0.34
N LYS A 16 -13.91 11.55 0.29
CA LYS A 16 -12.81 12.31 -0.31
C LYS A 16 -11.50 11.94 0.38
N ASN A 17 -10.45 11.78 -0.40
CA ASN A 17 -9.11 11.48 0.10
C ASN A 17 -8.23 12.71 -0.03
N ARG A 18 -8.17 13.51 1.03
CA ARG A 18 -7.43 14.78 1.08
C ARG A 18 -6.55 14.84 2.30
N GLY A 19 -5.55 15.72 2.26
CA GLY A 19 -4.66 16.00 3.36
C GLY A 19 -3.34 15.27 3.26
N ILE A 20 -2.55 15.40 4.31
CA ILE A 20 -1.19 14.85 4.43
C ILE A 20 -1.21 13.84 5.56
N ALA A 21 -0.42 12.78 5.45
CA ALA A 21 -0.28 11.80 6.51
C ALA A 21 0.49 12.38 7.69
N HIS A 22 -0.11 12.30 8.89
CA HIS A 22 0.53 12.71 10.15
C HIS A 22 1.04 11.48 10.94
N ARG A 23 0.44 10.32 10.70
CA ARG A 23 0.85 9.04 11.31
C ARG A 23 1.33 8.11 10.22
N GLY A 24 2.30 7.26 10.55
CA GLY A 24 2.88 6.33 9.58
C GLY A 24 3.69 7.05 8.49
N SER A 25 4.22 8.23 8.79
CA SER A 25 5.04 9.03 7.88
C SER A 25 6.54 8.86 8.11
N THR A 26 6.93 8.10 9.12
CA THR A 26 8.32 7.80 9.45
C THR A 26 8.55 6.30 9.49
N ILE A 27 9.80 5.89 9.24
CA ILE A 27 10.20 4.48 9.32
C ILE A 27 10.20 4.05 10.79
N ALA A 28 9.53 2.94 11.09
CA ALA A 28 9.39 2.42 12.44
C ALA A 28 10.07 1.06 12.63
N PHE A 29 10.03 0.17 11.64
CA PHE A 29 10.46 -1.22 11.78
C PHE A 29 11.75 -1.52 11.03
N GLY A 30 11.92 -0.99 9.83
CA GLY A 30 13.04 -1.29 8.96
C GLY A 30 14.05 -0.16 8.86
N SER A 31 15.01 -0.33 7.96
CA SER A 31 16.03 0.67 7.65
C SER A 31 15.68 1.49 6.41
N PHE A 32 14.89 0.94 5.52
CA PHE A 32 14.49 1.57 4.26
C PHE A 32 12.98 1.55 4.12
N GLY A 33 12.42 2.52 3.43
CA GLY A 33 10.99 2.60 3.24
C GLY A 33 10.59 3.22 1.91
N LEU A 34 9.39 2.88 1.46
CA LEU A 34 8.76 3.46 0.29
C LEU A 34 7.61 4.36 0.74
N LYS A 35 7.75 5.63 0.44
CA LYS A 35 6.83 6.69 0.86
C LYS A 35 6.01 7.14 -0.34
N THR A 36 4.71 7.27 -0.17
CA THR A 36 3.86 7.84 -1.20
C THR A 36 3.96 9.37 -1.21
N MET A 37 3.93 9.95 -2.39
CA MET A 37 3.91 11.40 -2.57
C MET A 37 2.54 11.93 -2.98
N GLU A 38 1.57 11.04 -3.17
CA GLU A 38 0.22 11.39 -3.62
C GLU A 38 -0.83 10.70 -2.77
N ASN A 39 -2.02 11.31 -2.72
CA ASN A 39 -3.20 10.68 -2.12
C ASN A 39 -3.81 9.69 -3.11
N ALA A 40 -4.12 8.48 -2.67
CA ALA A 40 -4.71 7.47 -3.54
C ALA A 40 -5.39 6.35 -2.75
N PHE A 41 -6.09 5.50 -3.49
CA PHE A 41 -6.58 4.22 -3.03
C PHE A 41 -5.73 3.11 -3.64
N ILE A 42 -5.06 2.34 -2.81
CA ILE A 42 -4.20 1.24 -3.24
C ILE A 42 -4.97 -0.06 -3.06
N THR A 43 -5.17 -0.81 -4.14
CA THR A 43 -5.91 -2.06 -4.09
C THR A 43 -5.10 -3.16 -3.41
N ASN A 44 -5.79 -4.15 -2.86
CA ASN A 44 -5.14 -5.32 -2.26
C ASN A 44 -4.26 -6.07 -3.28
N ARG A 45 -4.66 -6.09 -4.55
CA ARG A 45 -3.86 -6.71 -5.63
C ARG A 45 -2.58 -5.94 -5.91
N GLN A 46 -2.62 -4.62 -5.88
CA GLN A 46 -1.44 -3.78 -6.05
C GLN A 46 -0.45 -3.97 -4.89
N ILE A 47 -0.94 -4.05 -3.66
CA ILE A 47 -0.11 -4.31 -2.48
C ILE A 47 0.59 -5.65 -2.61
N GLU A 48 -0.13 -6.68 -3.00
CA GLU A 48 0.43 -8.04 -3.17
C GLU A 48 1.45 -8.09 -4.31
N SER A 49 1.17 -7.43 -5.42
CA SER A 49 2.10 -7.34 -6.54
C SER A 49 3.41 -6.66 -6.15
N ALA A 50 3.32 -5.58 -5.39
CA ALA A 50 4.51 -4.86 -4.91
C ALA A 50 5.32 -5.73 -3.95
N ARG A 51 4.67 -6.43 -3.02
CA ARG A 51 5.31 -7.34 -2.09
C ARG A 51 6.08 -8.44 -2.83
N ILE A 52 5.45 -9.05 -3.82
CA ILE A 52 6.07 -10.12 -4.62
C ILE A 52 7.28 -9.58 -5.38
N ALA A 53 7.18 -8.40 -5.99
CA ALA A 53 8.28 -7.78 -6.73
C ALA A 53 9.50 -7.54 -5.81
N MET A 54 9.28 -7.01 -4.62
CA MET A 54 10.35 -6.80 -3.64
C MET A 54 11.00 -8.11 -3.21
N THR A 55 10.19 -9.09 -2.85
CA THR A 55 10.66 -10.38 -2.34
C THR A 55 11.47 -11.13 -3.39
N ARG A 56 11.04 -11.11 -4.65
CA ARG A 56 11.77 -11.74 -5.76
C ARG A 56 13.13 -11.10 -5.98
N HIS A 57 13.18 -9.78 -5.99
CA HIS A 57 14.43 -9.06 -6.21
C HIS A 57 15.44 -9.33 -5.11
N MET A 58 15.00 -9.39 -3.86
CA MET A 58 15.85 -9.68 -2.71
C MET A 58 16.17 -11.17 -2.54
N GLN A 59 15.65 -12.04 -3.39
CA GLN A 59 15.84 -13.50 -3.29
C GLN A 59 15.44 -14.04 -1.91
N ARG A 60 14.38 -13.47 -1.33
CA ARG A 60 13.87 -13.82 0.01
C ARG A 60 14.83 -13.50 1.16
N GLN A 61 15.85 -12.69 0.91
CA GLN A 61 16.73 -12.19 1.96
C GLN A 61 16.06 -10.99 2.66
N GLY A 62 16.41 -10.79 3.93
CA GLY A 62 15.88 -9.67 4.68
C GLY A 62 14.40 -9.81 5.06
N LYS A 63 13.84 -8.70 5.54
CA LYS A 63 12.45 -8.60 5.98
C LYS A 63 11.70 -7.50 5.27
N VAL A 64 10.41 -7.73 5.02
CA VAL A 64 9.49 -6.76 4.44
C VAL A 64 8.34 -6.54 5.41
N TRP A 65 8.02 -5.27 5.70
CA TRP A 65 6.82 -4.90 6.45
C TRP A 65 5.88 -4.13 5.54
N ILE A 66 4.63 -4.56 5.48
CA ILE A 66 3.57 -3.84 4.78
C ILE A 66 2.87 -2.96 5.81
N ARG A 67 3.02 -1.63 5.67
CA ARG A 67 2.51 -0.65 6.64
C ARG A 67 1.09 -0.19 6.36
N ILE A 68 0.50 -0.62 5.25
CA ILE A 68 -0.87 -0.27 4.85
C ILE A 68 -1.72 -1.54 4.78
N PHE A 69 -3.01 -1.39 5.04
CA PHE A 69 -3.95 -2.51 5.00
C PHE A 69 -5.20 -2.13 4.20
N PRO A 70 -5.63 -2.99 3.27
CA PRO A 70 -6.81 -2.71 2.44
C PRO A 70 -8.11 -3.04 3.21
N ASP A 71 -8.61 -2.08 3.96
CA ASP A 71 -9.79 -2.25 4.80
C ASP A 71 -11.05 -1.57 4.25
N LYS A 72 -10.92 -0.72 3.23
CA LYS A 72 -12.05 0.00 2.66
C LYS A 72 -12.66 -0.79 1.50
N PRO A 73 -13.95 -1.17 1.59
CA PRO A 73 -14.61 -1.88 0.50
C PRO A 73 -14.97 -0.94 -0.64
N ILE A 74 -14.72 -1.38 -1.85
CA ILE A 74 -15.11 -0.70 -3.09
C ILE A 74 -16.13 -1.56 -3.81
N THR A 75 -17.21 -0.94 -4.25
CA THR A 75 -18.29 -1.63 -4.95
C THR A 75 -18.26 -1.31 -6.44
N SER A 76 -18.77 -2.25 -7.23
CA SER A 76 -18.88 -2.11 -8.67
C SER A 76 -20.19 -2.69 -9.14
N LYS A 77 -20.81 -2.06 -10.14
CA LYS A 77 -21.99 -2.60 -10.81
C LYS A 77 -21.55 -3.46 -11.99
N PRO A 78 -22.32 -4.51 -12.32
CA PRO A 78 -22.04 -5.29 -13.51
C PRO A 78 -22.04 -4.43 -14.77
N LEU A 79 -21.33 -4.89 -15.79
CA LEU A 79 -21.32 -4.25 -17.10
C LEU A 79 -22.74 -4.21 -17.66
N GLU A 80 -23.10 -3.13 -18.35
CA GLU A 80 -24.42 -2.94 -18.99
C GLU A 80 -25.58 -2.71 -18.01
N VAL A 81 -25.35 -2.65 -16.69
CA VAL A 81 -26.38 -2.29 -15.74
C VAL A 81 -26.51 -0.77 -15.67
N ARG A 82 -27.74 -0.28 -15.76
CA ARG A 82 -28.03 1.16 -15.69
C ARG A 82 -27.76 1.71 -14.28
N MET A 83 -27.46 3.00 -14.21
CA MET A 83 -27.28 3.69 -12.95
C MET A 83 -28.60 3.72 -12.16
N GLY A 84 -28.47 3.66 -10.82
CA GLY A 84 -29.62 3.67 -9.91
C GLY A 84 -29.93 2.29 -9.34
N LYS A 85 -31.04 2.17 -8.63
CA LYS A 85 -31.52 0.94 -7.95
C LYS A 85 -30.54 0.38 -6.91
N GLY A 86 -29.86 1.28 -6.18
CA GLY A 86 -29.00 0.91 -5.07
C GLY A 86 -27.52 0.79 -5.42
N LYS A 87 -26.74 0.56 -4.39
CA LYS A 87 -25.29 0.45 -4.49
C LYS A 87 -24.89 -0.92 -5.04
N GLY A 88 -23.86 -0.95 -5.87
CA GLY A 88 -23.33 -2.17 -6.45
C GLY A 88 -22.81 -3.17 -5.41
N ASN A 89 -22.51 -4.36 -5.86
CA ASN A 89 -21.93 -5.41 -5.02
C ASN A 89 -20.45 -5.11 -4.71
N LEU A 90 -19.97 -5.66 -3.61
CA LEU A 90 -18.57 -5.57 -3.23
C LEU A 90 -17.69 -6.17 -4.33
N ASP A 91 -16.70 -5.40 -4.78
CA ASP A 91 -15.76 -5.82 -5.81
C ASP A 91 -14.38 -6.13 -5.22
N HIS A 92 -13.79 -5.17 -4.51
CA HIS A 92 -12.47 -5.34 -3.93
C HIS A 92 -12.28 -4.42 -2.72
N TYR A 93 -11.16 -4.59 -2.02
CA TYR A 93 -10.77 -3.73 -0.91
C TYR A 93 -9.58 -2.87 -1.29
N VAL A 94 -9.53 -1.66 -0.72
CA VAL A 94 -8.43 -0.73 -0.94
C VAL A 94 -7.93 -0.17 0.38
N ALA A 95 -6.65 0.22 0.40
CA ALA A 95 -6.07 1.02 1.46
C ALA A 95 -6.16 2.50 1.05
N ARG A 96 -6.75 3.31 1.91
CA ARG A 96 -6.76 4.75 1.72
C ARG A 96 -5.45 5.33 2.24
N ILE A 97 -4.66 5.91 1.35
CA ILE A 97 -3.37 6.52 1.71
C ILE A 97 -3.37 8.01 1.42
N ARG A 98 -2.61 8.73 2.23
CA ARG A 98 -2.37 10.17 2.06
C ARG A 98 -0.90 10.41 1.77
N ALA A 99 -0.61 11.52 1.09
CA ALA A 99 0.76 11.91 0.78
C ALA A 99 1.63 11.92 2.05
N GLY A 100 2.80 11.31 1.98
CA GLY A 100 3.72 11.17 3.10
C GLY A 100 3.62 9.85 3.87
N ARG A 101 2.68 8.98 3.54
CA ARG A 101 2.54 7.67 4.20
C ARG A 101 3.63 6.72 3.76
N ILE A 102 4.23 6.01 4.71
CA ILE A 102 5.13 4.89 4.43
C ILE A 102 4.26 3.66 4.11
N MET A 103 4.42 3.11 2.92
CA MET A 103 3.65 1.94 2.49
C MET A 103 4.37 0.63 2.81
N PHE A 104 5.67 0.58 2.58
CA PHE A 104 6.48 -0.61 2.80
C PHE A 104 7.78 -0.24 3.49
N GLU A 105 8.32 -1.17 4.27
CA GLU A 105 9.63 -1.04 4.90
C GLU A 105 10.45 -2.30 4.64
N LEU A 106 11.77 -2.13 4.49
CA LEU A 106 12.72 -3.22 4.30
C LEU A 106 13.84 -3.15 5.31
N ASP A 107 14.38 -4.30 5.65
CA ASP A 107 15.59 -4.41 6.46
C ASP A 107 16.34 -5.69 6.14
N GLY A 108 17.61 -5.77 6.58
CA GLY A 108 18.43 -6.98 6.44
C GLY A 108 19.07 -7.17 5.07
N VAL A 109 19.09 -6.14 4.23
CA VAL A 109 19.73 -6.15 2.91
C VAL A 109 20.58 -4.90 2.70
N PRO A 110 21.60 -4.93 1.80
CA PRO A 110 22.36 -3.72 1.48
C PRO A 110 21.50 -2.63 0.87
N GLN A 111 21.91 -1.38 1.07
CA GLN A 111 21.16 -0.23 0.61
C GLN A 111 20.84 -0.26 -0.90
N LYS A 112 21.83 -0.63 -1.71
CA LYS A 112 21.65 -0.71 -3.16
C LYS A 112 20.55 -1.69 -3.54
N LEU A 113 20.59 -2.88 -2.95
CA LEU A 113 19.60 -3.92 -3.18
C LEU A 113 18.21 -3.49 -2.70
N ALA A 114 18.14 -2.86 -1.53
CA ALA A 114 16.88 -2.35 -0.98
C ALA A 114 16.27 -1.28 -1.89
N TYR A 115 17.05 -0.35 -2.39
CA TYR A 115 16.57 0.71 -3.26
C TYR A 115 16.04 0.16 -4.59
N GLU A 116 16.73 -0.81 -5.17
CA GLU A 116 16.26 -1.47 -6.40
C GLU A 116 14.96 -2.25 -6.16
N ALA A 117 14.87 -2.97 -5.06
CA ALA A 117 13.65 -3.70 -4.69
C ALA A 117 12.45 -2.74 -4.52
N LEU A 118 12.66 -1.63 -3.82
CA LEU A 118 11.61 -0.62 -3.63
C LEU A 118 11.23 0.07 -4.94
N ARG A 119 12.19 0.30 -5.83
CA ARG A 119 11.90 0.83 -7.17
C ARG A 119 11.00 -0.10 -7.97
N LEU A 120 11.29 -1.39 -7.94
CA LEU A 120 10.46 -2.39 -8.63
C LEU A 120 9.05 -2.47 -8.02
N ALA A 121 8.95 -2.38 -6.71
CA ALA A 121 7.65 -2.31 -6.03
C ALA A 121 6.87 -1.07 -6.44
N ALA A 122 7.53 0.07 -6.54
CA ALA A 122 6.89 1.33 -6.94
C ALA A 122 6.26 1.26 -8.34
N GLN A 123 6.85 0.47 -9.24
CA GLN A 123 6.30 0.29 -10.59
C GLN A 123 4.95 -0.45 -10.58
N LYS A 124 4.62 -1.16 -9.51
CA LYS A 124 3.34 -1.87 -9.34
C LYS A 124 2.26 -1.00 -8.69
N LEU A 125 2.62 0.19 -8.28
CA LEU A 125 1.72 1.10 -7.56
C LEU A 125 1.29 2.27 -8.45
N PRO A 126 0.08 2.81 -8.26
CA PRO A 126 -0.47 3.87 -9.11
C PRO A 126 -0.06 5.28 -8.69
N VAL A 127 0.90 5.43 -7.79
CA VAL A 127 1.27 6.72 -7.19
C VAL A 127 2.75 7.02 -7.40
N ALA A 128 3.09 8.29 -7.37
CA ALA A 128 4.48 8.72 -7.26
C ALA A 128 5.00 8.38 -5.87
N THR A 129 6.22 7.85 -5.81
CA THR A 129 6.81 7.35 -4.57
C THR A 129 8.22 7.90 -4.40
N LYS A 130 8.69 7.85 -3.15
CA LYS A 130 10.06 8.19 -2.79
C LYS A 130 10.60 7.12 -1.87
N THR A 131 11.80 6.64 -2.17
CA THR A 131 12.54 5.75 -1.29
C THR A 131 13.24 6.56 -0.23
N ILE A 132 13.10 6.18 1.02
CA ILE A 132 13.75 6.86 2.15
C ILE A 132 14.56 5.88 2.98
N THR A 133 15.59 6.40 3.63
CA THR A 133 16.43 5.68 4.56
C THR A 133 16.19 6.21 5.97
N ARG A 134 16.25 5.34 6.94
CA ARG A 134 16.11 5.71 8.33
C ARG A 134 17.25 6.66 8.74
N PRO A 135 16.97 7.74 9.48
CA PRO A 135 17.98 8.76 9.78
C PRO A 135 19.21 8.25 10.54
N ASP A 136 19.06 7.20 11.33
CA ASP A 136 20.13 6.61 12.12
C ASP A 136 20.81 5.41 11.44
N TYR A 137 20.49 5.18 10.15
CA TYR A 137 21.11 4.10 9.39
C TYR A 137 22.59 4.40 9.12
N ALA A 138 23.46 3.48 9.55
CA ALA A 138 24.88 3.48 9.21
C ALA A 138 25.18 2.29 8.30
N GLU A 139 25.97 2.52 7.22
CA GLU A 139 26.42 1.46 6.34
C GLU A 139 27.47 0.58 7.00
#